data_7337a131414fdb61a45d18d0e4072357
#
_entry.id   7337a131414fdb61a45d18d0e4072357
#
_cell.length_a   1.000
_cell.length_b   1.000
_cell.length_c   1.000
_cell.angle_alpha   90.00
_cell.angle_beta   90.00
_cell.angle_gamma   90.00
#
_symmetry.space_group_name_H-M   'P 1'
#
loop_
_entity.id
_entity.type
_entity.pdbx_description
1 polymer ?
#
loop_
_entity_poly.entity_id
_entity_poly.type
_entity_poly.pdbx_seq_one_letter_code
_entity_poly.pdbx_strand_id
1 'polypeptide(L)'
;VPFSVVVDHHPLVPEHPVQAAYVDIRPQYGAASAIFAEYLRALRIRPGTRLATALLYGIRTDTGSFTRKVADADIRAYQWLAGHADTALLNRITRSEYLPEWLKYFTRAFTSLHDSVKGGAYAFLGEVENPDILVVVADFFTRVHGLRWIAICGVYGETVVVIFRGDGVSLDLGAFAAERFGSFGSAGGHRGVARAEFPLEAAEGRNVEVFVFRKLAEKSKKSRRKTEESA
;
A
#
# COMPACT_ATOMS: atom_id res chain seq x y z
N VAL A 1 -20.97 7.72 15.48
CA VAL A 1 -20.98 9.19 15.70
C VAL A 1 -21.17 9.81 14.32
N PRO A 2 -22.18 10.68 14.10
CA PRO A 2 -22.34 11.37 12.82
C PRO A 2 -21.17 12.33 12.62
N PHE A 3 -20.63 12.36 11.40
CA PHE A 3 -19.59 13.33 11.03
C PHE A 3 -20.20 14.72 10.80
N SER A 4 -19.54 15.77 11.27
CA SER A 4 -19.94 17.15 10.95
C SER A 4 -19.36 17.62 9.61
N VAL A 5 -18.13 17.18 9.30
CA VAL A 5 -17.40 17.55 8.08
C VAL A 5 -16.70 16.33 7.53
N VAL A 6 -16.78 16.14 6.22
CA VAL A 6 -16.00 15.14 5.47
C VAL A 6 -15.33 15.81 4.29
N VAL A 7 -14.01 15.71 4.25
CA VAL A 7 -13.17 16.19 3.13
C VAL A 7 -12.27 15.04 2.69
N ASP A 8 -12.38 14.61 1.44
CA ASP A 8 -11.61 13.48 0.93
C ASP A 8 -11.30 13.61 -0.56
N HIS A 9 -10.30 12.86 -1.02
CA HIS A 9 -9.94 12.72 -2.42
C HIS A 9 -10.27 11.33 -2.99
N HIS A 10 -10.84 10.44 -2.19
CA HIS A 10 -11.32 9.14 -2.69
C HIS A 10 -12.72 9.27 -3.28
N PRO A 11 -13.04 8.53 -4.36
CA PRO A 11 -14.39 8.51 -4.88
C PRO A 11 -15.35 7.90 -3.87
N LEU A 12 -16.57 8.45 -3.78
CA LEU A 12 -17.62 7.85 -2.97
C LEU A 12 -18.01 6.48 -3.51
N VAL A 13 -18.21 5.54 -2.61
CA VAL A 13 -18.73 4.20 -2.92
C VAL A 13 -20.24 4.24 -2.72
N PRO A 14 -21.04 3.94 -3.76
CA PRO A 14 -22.51 4.07 -3.69
C PRO A 14 -23.14 3.28 -2.53
N GLU A 15 -22.54 2.12 -2.20
CA GLU A 15 -23.00 1.23 -1.12
C GLU A 15 -22.74 1.79 0.28
N HIS A 16 -21.88 2.81 0.38
CA HIS A 16 -21.51 3.43 1.64
C HIS A 16 -21.66 4.97 1.57
N PRO A 17 -22.90 5.50 1.57
CA PRO A 17 -23.12 6.93 1.46
C PRO A 17 -22.57 7.65 2.69
N VAL A 18 -21.82 8.73 2.44
CA VAL A 18 -21.31 9.60 3.51
C VAL A 18 -22.37 10.64 3.85
N GLN A 19 -22.73 10.73 5.14
CA GLN A 19 -23.64 11.76 5.65
C GLN A 19 -22.89 12.68 6.62
N ALA A 20 -22.80 13.95 6.28
CA ALA A 20 -22.23 15.00 7.12
C ALA A 20 -22.90 16.35 6.80
N ALA A 21 -22.78 17.31 7.72
CA ALA A 21 -23.29 18.66 7.49
C ALA A 21 -22.56 19.39 6.34
N TYR A 22 -21.28 19.05 6.15
CA TYR A 22 -20.47 19.52 5.02
C TYR A 22 -19.71 18.35 4.40
N VAL A 23 -19.80 18.19 3.08
CA VAL A 23 -19.10 17.13 2.33
C VAL A 23 -18.38 17.75 1.14
N ASP A 24 -17.05 17.60 1.07
CA ASP A 24 -16.24 18.02 -0.08
C ASP A 24 -15.35 16.85 -0.54
N ILE A 25 -15.81 16.16 -1.57
CA ILE A 25 -15.13 14.99 -2.14
C ILE A 25 -14.58 15.36 -3.51
N ARG A 26 -13.26 15.32 -3.66
CA ARG A 26 -12.54 15.74 -4.89
C ARG A 26 -11.68 14.62 -5.47
N PRO A 27 -12.26 13.62 -6.17
CA PRO A 27 -11.52 12.46 -6.67
C PRO A 27 -10.45 12.77 -7.71
N GLN A 28 -10.45 13.98 -8.27
CA GLN A 28 -9.43 14.45 -9.20
C GLN A 28 -8.12 14.84 -8.51
N TYR A 29 -8.12 15.10 -7.19
CA TYR A 29 -6.92 15.44 -6.42
C TYR A 29 -6.10 14.19 -6.10
N GLY A 30 -4.80 14.34 -5.99
CA GLY A 30 -3.88 13.28 -5.55
C GLY A 30 -3.81 13.13 -4.05
N ALA A 31 -4.19 14.20 -3.29
CA ALA A 31 -4.11 14.22 -1.83
C ALA A 31 -5.18 15.13 -1.21
N ALA A 32 -5.79 14.70 -0.11
CA ALA A 32 -6.68 15.54 0.68
C ALA A 32 -5.94 16.76 1.27
N SER A 33 -4.65 16.64 1.56
CA SER A 33 -3.80 17.74 2.01
C SER A 33 -3.74 18.92 1.02
N ALA A 34 -3.89 18.67 -0.28
CA ALA A 34 -3.96 19.71 -1.28
C ALA A 34 -5.30 20.49 -1.22
N ILE A 35 -6.40 19.81 -0.89
CA ILE A 35 -7.71 20.44 -0.68
C ILE A 35 -7.63 21.41 0.52
N PHE A 36 -7.05 20.96 1.63
CA PHE A 36 -6.85 21.81 2.80
C PHE A 36 -5.92 23.00 2.52
N ALA A 37 -4.89 22.83 1.71
CA ALA A 37 -4.04 23.92 1.28
C ALA A 37 -4.82 24.97 0.47
N GLU A 38 -5.76 24.55 -0.38
CA GLU A 38 -6.65 25.47 -1.09
C GLU A 38 -7.58 26.24 -0.14
N TYR A 39 -8.15 25.57 0.87
CA TYR A 39 -8.97 26.25 1.88
C TYR A 39 -8.17 27.36 2.59
N LEU A 40 -6.95 27.04 3.03
CA LEU A 40 -6.09 28.03 3.68
C LEU A 40 -5.81 29.22 2.77
N ARG A 41 -5.52 28.96 1.48
CA ARG A 41 -5.29 30.04 0.48
C ARG A 41 -6.55 30.88 0.23
N ALA A 42 -7.70 30.23 0.05
CA ALA A 42 -8.97 30.91 -0.20
C ALA A 42 -9.37 31.81 0.98
N LEU A 43 -9.12 31.36 2.20
CA LEU A 43 -9.34 32.09 3.43
C LEU A 43 -8.22 33.09 3.76
N ARG A 44 -7.16 33.16 2.94
CA ARG A 44 -5.97 34.00 3.16
C ARG A 44 -5.27 33.71 4.50
N ILE A 45 -5.36 32.47 4.95
CA ILE A 45 -4.71 32.00 6.18
C ILE A 45 -3.32 31.47 5.80
N ARG A 46 -2.27 32.08 6.38
CA ARG A 46 -0.90 31.60 6.26
C ARG A 46 -0.69 30.44 7.23
N PRO A 47 -0.33 29.22 6.78
CA PRO A 47 -0.07 28.12 7.67
C PRO A 47 1.20 28.35 8.50
N GLY A 48 1.16 27.95 9.75
CA GLY A 48 2.38 27.85 10.55
C GLY A 48 3.28 26.71 10.02
N THR A 49 4.57 26.78 10.30
CA THR A 49 5.59 25.86 9.75
C THR A 49 5.25 24.38 9.98
N ARG A 50 4.77 24.02 11.17
CA ARG A 50 4.37 22.62 11.46
C ARG A 50 3.22 22.15 10.59
N LEU A 51 2.17 22.96 10.44
CA LEU A 51 1.02 22.62 9.59
C LEU A 51 1.42 22.53 8.13
N ALA A 52 2.22 23.49 7.64
CA ALA A 52 2.74 23.45 6.28
C ALA A 52 3.56 22.18 6.01
N THR A 53 4.43 21.79 6.95
CA THR A 53 5.23 20.57 6.85
C THR A 53 4.34 19.31 6.83
N ALA A 54 3.32 19.25 7.70
CA ALA A 54 2.41 18.11 7.76
C ALA A 54 1.59 17.97 6.47
N LEU A 55 1.02 19.06 5.94
CA LEU A 55 0.27 19.04 4.68
C LEU A 55 1.19 18.69 3.50
N LEU A 56 2.42 19.18 3.49
CA LEU A 56 3.41 18.86 2.46
C LEU A 56 3.79 17.37 2.49
N TYR A 57 3.95 16.81 3.68
CA TYR A 57 4.17 15.38 3.87
C TYR A 57 2.98 14.56 3.35
N GLY A 58 1.74 14.94 3.67
CA GLY A 58 0.54 14.26 3.17
C GLY A 58 0.45 14.26 1.64
N ILE A 59 0.77 15.40 0.97
CA ILE A 59 0.81 15.42 -0.50
C ILE A 59 1.87 14.43 -1.02
N ARG A 60 3.05 14.37 -0.41
CA ARG A 60 4.11 13.44 -0.84
C ARG A 60 3.73 11.98 -0.67
N THR A 61 3.11 11.61 0.44
CA THR A 61 2.74 10.22 0.73
C THR A 61 1.63 9.74 -0.20
N ASP A 62 0.54 10.49 -0.34
CA ASP A 62 -0.60 10.10 -1.15
C ASP A 62 -0.26 10.04 -2.64
N THR A 63 0.53 11.01 -3.13
CA THR A 63 0.98 11.05 -4.54
C THR A 63 2.19 10.15 -4.81
N GLY A 64 2.75 9.48 -3.80
CA GLY A 64 3.99 8.72 -3.92
C GLY A 64 5.14 9.58 -4.42
N SER A 65 5.30 10.80 -3.88
CA SER A 65 6.25 11.81 -4.37
C SER A 65 6.06 12.13 -5.86
N PHE A 66 4.80 12.31 -6.28
CA PHE A 66 4.37 12.63 -7.65
C PHE A 66 4.55 11.50 -8.68
N THR A 67 4.70 10.26 -8.24
CA THR A 67 4.77 9.08 -9.13
C THR A 67 3.41 8.42 -9.36
N ARG A 68 2.38 8.80 -8.59
CA ARG A 68 1.00 8.31 -8.70
C ARG A 68 0.13 9.39 -9.34
N LYS A 69 -1.20 9.26 -9.22
CA LYS A 69 -2.16 10.26 -9.67
C LYS A 69 -1.88 11.63 -9.05
N VAL A 70 -1.68 12.63 -9.87
CA VAL A 70 -1.37 14.01 -9.49
C VAL A 70 -2.23 14.96 -10.32
N ALA A 71 -2.84 15.94 -9.68
CA ALA A 71 -3.48 17.07 -10.34
C ALA A 71 -2.58 18.32 -10.29
N ASP A 72 -2.82 19.27 -11.18
CA ASP A 72 -2.14 20.59 -11.11
C ASP A 72 -2.36 21.30 -9.77
N ALA A 73 -3.50 21.04 -9.13
CA ALA A 73 -3.81 21.58 -7.82
C ALA A 73 -2.85 21.06 -6.74
N ASP A 74 -2.46 19.77 -6.79
CA ASP A 74 -1.50 19.19 -5.86
C ASP A 74 -0.13 19.84 -6.02
N ILE A 75 0.30 20.09 -7.25
CA ILE A 75 1.58 20.75 -7.55
C ILE A 75 1.58 22.19 -7.02
N ARG A 76 0.51 22.95 -7.28
CA ARG A 76 0.37 24.34 -6.77
C ARG A 76 0.32 24.39 -5.25
N ALA A 77 -0.39 23.45 -4.62
CA ALA A 77 -0.45 23.31 -3.17
C ALA A 77 0.92 23.02 -2.58
N TYR A 78 1.64 22.05 -3.19
CA TYR A 78 2.98 21.67 -2.78
C TYR A 78 3.95 22.86 -2.84
N GLN A 79 3.99 23.59 -3.98
CA GLN A 79 4.85 24.75 -4.16
C GLN A 79 4.58 25.84 -3.11
N TRP A 80 3.30 26.11 -2.85
CA TRP A 80 2.94 27.11 -1.86
C TRP A 80 3.32 26.70 -0.44
N LEU A 81 3.03 25.44 -0.05
CA LEU A 81 3.36 24.91 1.27
C LEU A 81 4.88 24.83 1.49
N ALA A 82 5.66 24.51 0.45
CA ALA A 82 7.12 24.43 0.53
C ALA A 82 7.76 25.75 0.96
N GLY A 83 7.15 26.89 0.61
CA GLY A 83 7.60 28.20 1.07
C GLY A 83 7.36 28.48 2.58
N HIS A 84 6.61 27.62 3.27
CA HIS A 84 6.25 27.77 4.68
C HIS A 84 6.71 26.58 5.56
N ALA A 85 7.06 25.45 4.94
CA ALA A 85 7.40 24.21 5.61
C ALA A 85 8.86 24.19 6.10
N ASP A 86 9.11 23.39 7.12
CA ASP A 86 10.44 23.00 7.55
C ASP A 86 10.92 21.78 6.74
N THR A 87 11.76 22.04 5.74
CA THR A 87 12.31 20.99 4.87
C THR A 87 13.26 20.04 5.62
N ALA A 88 13.94 20.50 6.67
CA ALA A 88 14.80 19.66 7.49
C ALA A 88 13.94 18.68 8.32
N LEU A 89 12.85 19.17 8.93
CA LEU A 89 11.88 18.34 9.62
C LEU A 89 11.25 17.34 8.66
N LEU A 90 10.81 17.76 7.47
CA LEU A 90 10.23 16.89 6.44
C LEU A 90 11.20 15.77 6.06
N ASN A 91 12.47 16.11 5.78
CA ASN A 91 13.50 15.13 5.46
C ASN A 91 13.77 14.16 6.63
N ARG A 92 13.75 14.64 7.86
CA ARG A 92 13.92 13.79 9.04
C ARG A 92 12.76 12.80 9.19
N ILE A 93 11.51 13.25 9.01
CA ILE A 93 10.33 12.37 9.05
C ILE A 93 10.43 11.31 7.96
N THR A 94 10.73 11.71 6.71
CA THR A 94 10.77 10.78 5.57
C THR A 94 11.97 9.82 5.58
N ARG A 95 13.02 10.11 6.34
CA ARG A 95 14.19 9.24 6.48
C ARG A 95 14.16 8.33 7.71
N SER A 96 13.21 8.56 8.62
CA SER A 96 13.09 7.82 9.88
C SER A 96 12.00 6.74 9.79
N GLU A 97 11.88 6.09 8.63
CA GLU A 97 10.83 5.11 8.37
C GLU A 97 11.12 3.74 8.97
N TYR A 98 12.39 3.45 9.30
CA TYR A 98 12.80 2.14 9.80
C TYR A 98 13.25 2.22 11.26
N LEU A 99 12.62 1.42 12.11
CA LEU A 99 13.11 1.23 13.47
C LEU A 99 14.31 0.26 13.45
N PRO A 100 15.34 0.48 14.28
CA PRO A 100 16.51 -0.42 14.32
C PRO A 100 16.15 -1.89 14.56
N GLU A 101 15.15 -2.16 15.39
CA GLU A 101 14.64 -3.50 15.66
C GLU A 101 13.99 -4.18 14.44
N TRP A 102 13.61 -3.43 13.40
CA TRP A 102 13.06 -3.98 12.16
C TRP A 102 14.12 -4.53 11.21
N LEU A 103 15.40 -4.20 11.41
CA LEU A 103 16.50 -4.69 10.57
C LEU A 103 16.58 -6.22 10.55
N LYS A 104 16.20 -6.90 11.64
CA LYS A 104 16.09 -8.38 11.70
C LYS A 104 15.15 -8.94 10.62
N TYR A 105 14.08 -8.22 10.27
CA TYR A 105 13.12 -8.65 9.25
C TYR A 105 13.65 -8.50 7.83
N PHE A 106 14.46 -7.47 7.56
CA PHE A 106 15.19 -7.37 6.30
C PHE A 106 16.17 -8.54 6.13
N THR A 107 16.91 -8.87 7.18
CA THR A 107 17.80 -10.07 7.17
C THR A 107 17.00 -11.32 6.85
N ARG A 108 15.86 -11.55 7.51
CA ARG A 108 14.98 -12.68 7.22
C ARG A 108 14.49 -12.67 5.77
N ALA A 109 14.06 -11.51 5.27
CA ALA A 109 13.59 -11.38 3.90
C ALA A 109 14.68 -11.74 2.89
N PHE A 110 15.92 -11.29 3.08
CA PHE A 110 17.05 -11.62 2.19
C PHE A 110 17.42 -13.11 2.23
N THR A 111 17.35 -13.74 3.39
CA THR A 111 17.72 -15.15 3.55
C THR A 111 16.61 -16.13 3.16
N SER A 112 15.34 -15.68 3.16
CA SER A 112 14.17 -16.47 2.77
C SER A 112 13.57 -16.06 1.42
N LEU A 113 14.32 -15.32 0.60
CA LEU A 113 13.84 -14.86 -0.70
C LEU A 113 13.80 -16.03 -1.69
N HIS A 114 12.65 -16.28 -2.26
CA HIS A 114 12.42 -17.29 -3.30
C HIS A 114 11.85 -16.67 -4.55
N ASP A 115 12.30 -17.14 -5.70
CA ASP A 115 11.72 -16.75 -6.97
C ASP A 115 10.28 -17.26 -7.11
N SER A 116 9.46 -16.48 -7.76
CA SER A 116 8.07 -16.79 -8.06
C SER A 116 7.74 -16.58 -9.54
N VAL A 117 6.48 -16.80 -9.91
CA VAL A 117 6.04 -16.71 -11.31
C VAL A 117 6.16 -15.29 -11.87
N LYS A 118 6.34 -15.18 -13.18
CA LYS A 118 6.34 -13.91 -13.93
C LYS A 118 7.35 -12.86 -13.42
N GLY A 119 8.51 -13.29 -12.97
CA GLY A 119 9.56 -12.37 -12.49
C GLY A 119 9.25 -11.74 -11.12
N GLY A 120 8.48 -12.41 -10.32
CA GLY A 120 8.24 -12.05 -8.93
C GLY A 120 9.09 -12.84 -7.95
N ALA A 121 9.05 -12.43 -6.69
CA ALA A 121 9.66 -13.14 -5.59
C ALA A 121 8.74 -13.17 -4.36
N TYR A 122 9.12 -13.96 -3.38
CA TYR A 122 8.37 -14.14 -2.15
C TYR A 122 9.35 -14.33 -0.99
N ALA A 123 9.02 -13.77 0.17
CA ALA A 123 9.76 -13.99 1.40
C ALA A 123 8.82 -14.12 2.60
N PHE A 124 9.20 -14.97 3.57
CA PHE A 124 8.47 -15.18 4.81
C PHE A 124 9.27 -14.64 5.99
N LEU A 125 8.66 -13.75 6.78
CA LEU A 125 9.33 -13.07 7.89
C LEU A 125 9.13 -13.77 9.25
N GLY A 126 8.31 -14.83 9.29
CA GLY A 126 7.89 -15.46 10.55
C GLY A 126 6.87 -14.61 11.30
N GLU A 127 6.88 -14.71 12.62
CA GLU A 127 6.08 -13.85 13.48
C GLU A 127 6.57 -12.40 13.43
N VAL A 128 5.62 -11.46 13.35
CA VAL A 128 5.87 -10.03 13.35
C VAL A 128 5.10 -9.34 14.47
N GLU A 129 5.69 -8.33 15.05
CA GLU A 129 5.10 -7.55 16.14
C GLU A 129 4.07 -6.52 15.63
N ASN A 130 4.20 -6.14 14.35
CA ASN A 130 3.33 -5.18 13.67
C ASN A 130 3.29 -5.53 12.17
N PRO A 131 2.09 -5.61 11.56
CA PRO A 131 1.94 -5.91 10.14
C PRO A 131 2.52 -4.84 9.21
N ASP A 132 2.72 -3.59 9.69
CA ASP A 132 3.36 -2.52 8.90
C ASP A 132 4.81 -2.85 8.52
N ILE A 133 5.48 -3.71 9.28
CA ILE A 133 6.81 -4.22 8.97
C ILE A 133 6.82 -4.93 7.61
N LEU A 134 5.77 -5.71 7.30
CA LEU A 134 5.64 -6.41 6.03
C LEU A 134 5.53 -5.42 4.86
N VAL A 135 4.81 -4.31 5.07
CA VAL A 135 4.68 -3.22 4.08
C VAL A 135 6.02 -2.58 3.81
N VAL A 136 6.74 -2.21 4.87
CA VAL A 136 8.05 -1.54 4.79
C VAL A 136 9.07 -2.41 4.06
N VAL A 137 9.11 -3.70 4.37
CA VAL A 137 10.02 -4.65 3.71
C VAL A 137 9.62 -4.85 2.25
N ALA A 138 8.31 -4.95 1.94
CA ALA A 138 7.83 -5.08 0.56
C ALA A 138 8.17 -3.83 -0.28
N ASP A 139 8.00 -2.64 0.29
CA ASP A 139 8.32 -1.37 -0.39
C ASP A 139 9.83 -1.22 -0.71
N PHE A 140 10.70 -1.77 0.14
CA PHE A 140 12.14 -1.84 -0.15
C PHE A 140 12.40 -2.61 -1.46
N PHE A 141 11.79 -3.79 -1.63
CA PHE A 141 12.00 -4.64 -2.79
C PHE A 141 11.48 -4.06 -4.10
N THR A 142 10.56 -3.08 -4.08
CA THR A 142 10.10 -2.39 -5.30
C THR A 142 11.21 -1.65 -6.04
N ARG A 143 12.34 -1.41 -5.37
CA ARG A 143 13.52 -0.73 -5.93
C ARG A 143 14.56 -1.68 -6.50
N VAL A 144 14.32 -2.99 -6.42
CA VAL A 144 15.25 -4.00 -6.97
C VAL A 144 15.03 -4.12 -8.48
N HIS A 145 16.07 -3.82 -9.25
CA HIS A 145 16.01 -3.90 -10.72
C HIS A 145 15.70 -5.33 -11.18
N GLY A 146 14.76 -5.47 -12.09
CA GLY A 146 14.34 -6.77 -12.65
C GLY A 146 13.30 -7.51 -11.82
N LEU A 147 13.06 -7.13 -10.57
CA LEU A 147 11.99 -7.68 -9.75
C LEU A 147 10.66 -6.99 -10.11
N ARG A 148 9.73 -7.73 -10.71
CA ARG A 148 8.46 -7.18 -11.19
C ARG A 148 7.40 -7.09 -10.12
N TRP A 149 7.42 -8.01 -9.16
CA TRP A 149 6.56 -8.00 -7.98
C TRP A 149 7.17 -8.81 -6.84
N ILE A 150 6.77 -8.49 -5.63
CA ILE A 150 7.18 -9.15 -4.40
C ILE A 150 5.96 -9.45 -3.52
N ALA A 151 5.96 -10.61 -2.87
CA ALA A 151 5.05 -10.93 -1.78
C ALA A 151 5.84 -11.11 -0.48
N ILE A 152 5.56 -10.28 0.52
CA ILE A 152 6.13 -10.41 1.86
C ILE A 152 5.05 -10.94 2.79
N CYS A 153 5.33 -12.08 3.43
CA CYS A 153 4.40 -12.77 4.30
C CYS A 153 4.93 -12.83 5.74
N GLY A 154 4.02 -12.74 6.69
CA GLY A 154 4.30 -12.93 8.12
C GLY A 154 3.05 -13.33 8.89
N VAL A 155 3.25 -13.69 10.14
CA VAL A 155 2.17 -14.02 11.08
C VAL A 155 2.10 -12.91 12.13
N TYR A 156 0.93 -12.33 12.30
CA TYR A 156 0.62 -11.35 13.33
C TYR A 156 -0.49 -11.89 14.21
N GLY A 157 -0.15 -12.28 15.43
CA GLY A 157 -1.06 -13.04 16.30
C GLY A 157 -1.57 -14.31 15.62
N GLU A 158 -2.88 -14.46 15.50
CA GLU A 158 -3.53 -15.60 14.84
C GLU A 158 -3.84 -15.35 13.35
N THR A 159 -3.24 -14.31 12.74
CA THR A 159 -3.54 -13.92 11.36
C THR A 159 -2.28 -14.01 10.49
N VAL A 160 -2.39 -14.68 9.35
CA VAL A 160 -1.39 -14.64 8.30
C VAL A 160 -1.66 -13.41 7.43
N VAL A 161 -0.65 -12.59 7.24
CA VAL A 161 -0.71 -11.38 6.40
C VAL A 161 0.27 -11.51 5.25
N VAL A 162 -0.21 -11.25 4.02
CA VAL A 162 0.61 -11.24 2.81
C VAL A 162 0.47 -9.88 2.14
N ILE A 163 1.58 -9.17 2.03
CA ILE A 163 1.66 -7.87 1.36
C ILE A 163 2.26 -8.05 -0.03
N PHE A 164 1.58 -7.52 -1.03
CA PHE A 164 2.04 -7.54 -2.41
C PHE A 164 2.41 -6.15 -2.88
N ARG A 165 3.53 -6.03 -3.57
CA ARG A 165 3.99 -4.83 -4.26
C ARG A 165 4.52 -5.19 -5.64
N GLY A 166 4.29 -4.33 -6.64
CA GLY A 166 4.79 -4.58 -7.98
C GLY A 166 4.67 -3.38 -8.91
N ASP A 167 5.09 -3.59 -10.15
CA ASP A 167 5.12 -2.56 -11.20
C ASP A 167 3.72 -2.14 -11.71
N GLY A 168 2.66 -2.84 -11.31
CA GLY A 168 1.28 -2.61 -11.77
C GLY A 168 1.04 -2.97 -13.24
N VAL A 169 2.03 -3.50 -13.94
CA VAL A 169 2.00 -3.83 -15.38
C VAL A 169 2.05 -5.33 -15.61
N SER A 170 3.05 -6.00 -15.04
CA SER A 170 3.37 -7.42 -15.32
C SER A 170 2.31 -8.38 -14.78
N LEU A 171 1.71 -8.05 -13.64
CA LEU A 171 0.69 -8.85 -12.97
C LEU A 171 -0.31 -7.92 -12.28
N ASP A 172 -1.60 -8.21 -12.40
CA ASP A 172 -2.62 -7.58 -11.57
C ASP A 172 -2.60 -8.23 -10.18
N LEU A 173 -1.91 -7.57 -9.23
CA LEU A 173 -1.71 -8.10 -7.89
C LEU A 173 -3.00 -8.19 -7.08
N GLY A 174 -3.96 -7.27 -7.29
CA GLY A 174 -5.28 -7.34 -6.65
C GLY A 174 -6.04 -8.59 -7.05
N ALA A 175 -6.16 -8.83 -8.35
CA ALA A 175 -6.80 -10.05 -8.89
C ALA A 175 -6.02 -11.32 -8.49
N PHE A 176 -4.69 -11.26 -8.49
CA PHE A 176 -3.82 -12.38 -8.10
C PHE A 176 -3.99 -12.74 -6.62
N ALA A 177 -3.98 -11.76 -5.72
CA ALA A 177 -4.20 -11.99 -4.29
C ALA A 177 -5.59 -12.59 -4.02
N ALA A 178 -6.64 -12.03 -4.65
CA ALA A 178 -8.01 -12.54 -4.53
C ALA A 178 -8.14 -13.98 -5.05
N GLU A 179 -7.52 -14.31 -6.20
CA GLU A 179 -7.53 -15.68 -6.74
C GLU A 179 -6.84 -16.68 -5.80
N ARG A 180 -5.73 -16.27 -5.15
CA ARG A 180 -4.91 -17.18 -4.33
C ARG A 180 -5.40 -17.34 -2.90
N PHE A 181 -5.90 -16.28 -2.33
CA PHE A 181 -6.20 -16.22 -0.89
C PHE A 181 -7.64 -15.84 -0.56
N GLY A 182 -8.45 -15.38 -1.51
CA GLY A 182 -9.82 -14.94 -1.26
C GLY A 182 -10.77 -16.00 -0.70
N SER A 183 -10.46 -17.30 -0.85
CA SER A 183 -11.23 -18.39 -0.24
C SER A 183 -10.85 -18.65 1.23
N PHE A 184 -9.77 -18.05 1.74
CA PHE A 184 -9.28 -18.25 3.10
C PHE A 184 -9.59 -17.06 4.01
N GLY A 185 -9.79 -15.86 3.43
CA GLY A 185 -10.04 -14.63 4.15
C GLY A 185 -10.17 -13.42 3.22
N SER A 186 -9.87 -12.23 3.74
CA SER A 186 -9.87 -11.01 2.94
C SER A 186 -8.65 -10.98 2.02
N ALA A 187 -8.85 -10.78 0.72
CA ALA A 187 -7.75 -10.65 -0.23
C ALA A 187 -8.14 -9.80 -1.44
N GLY A 188 -7.29 -8.85 -1.82
CA GLY A 188 -7.54 -7.96 -2.95
C GLY A 188 -6.62 -6.75 -2.96
N GLY A 189 -6.97 -5.75 -3.78
CA GLY A 189 -6.21 -4.52 -3.93
C GLY A 189 -6.27 -3.97 -5.35
N HIS A 190 -5.23 -3.23 -5.73
CA HIS A 190 -5.04 -2.66 -7.06
C HIS A 190 -3.94 -3.42 -7.82
N ARG A 191 -3.74 -3.05 -9.08
CA ARG A 191 -2.75 -3.71 -9.96
C ARG A 191 -1.33 -3.77 -9.39
N GLY A 192 -0.86 -2.71 -8.73
CA GLY A 192 0.51 -2.63 -8.17
C GLY A 192 0.61 -2.88 -6.67
N VAL A 193 -0.51 -2.97 -5.95
CA VAL A 193 -0.57 -3.06 -4.49
C VAL A 193 -1.72 -3.94 -4.08
N ALA A 194 -1.44 -5.00 -3.31
CA ALA A 194 -2.49 -5.86 -2.77
C ALA A 194 -2.14 -6.37 -1.37
N ARG A 195 -3.16 -6.87 -0.69
CA ARG A 195 -3.04 -7.47 0.64
C ARG A 195 -3.94 -8.69 0.71
N ALA A 196 -3.48 -9.71 1.43
CA ALA A 196 -4.30 -10.83 1.85
C ALA A 196 -4.14 -11.04 3.36
N GLU A 197 -5.24 -11.34 4.03
CA GLU A 197 -5.29 -11.65 5.45
C GLU A 197 -6.22 -12.85 5.65
N PHE A 198 -5.75 -13.84 6.39
CA PHE A 198 -6.53 -15.02 6.70
C PHE A 198 -6.08 -15.65 8.02
N PRO A 199 -6.97 -16.39 8.72
CA PRO A 199 -6.63 -17.04 9.96
C PRO A 199 -5.49 -18.05 9.80
N LEU A 200 -4.61 -18.14 10.79
CA LEU A 200 -3.51 -19.10 10.82
C LEU A 200 -4.00 -20.56 10.64
N GLU A 201 -5.18 -20.87 11.16
CA GLU A 201 -5.84 -22.17 11.04
C GLU A 201 -6.11 -22.58 9.57
N ALA A 202 -6.22 -21.63 8.66
CA ALA A 202 -6.41 -21.90 7.23
C ALA A 202 -5.21 -22.65 6.60
N ALA A 203 -4.06 -22.63 7.24
CA ALA A 203 -2.91 -23.43 6.85
C ALA A 203 -3.08 -24.92 7.21
N GLU A 204 -4.13 -25.33 7.95
CA GLU A 204 -4.47 -26.70 8.30
C GLU A 204 -3.30 -27.44 9.00
N GLY A 205 -2.60 -26.78 9.91
CA GLY A 205 -1.43 -27.32 10.63
C GLY A 205 -0.17 -27.46 9.78
N ARG A 206 -0.20 -27.00 8.53
CA ARG A 206 1.00 -26.95 7.66
C ARG A 206 1.89 -25.79 8.06
N ASN A 207 3.18 -25.90 7.72
CA ASN A 207 4.06 -24.73 7.78
C ASN A 207 3.50 -23.60 6.90
N VAL A 208 3.28 -22.43 7.50
CA VAL A 208 2.66 -21.26 6.84
C VAL A 208 3.46 -20.80 5.61
N GLU A 209 4.79 -20.79 5.71
CA GLU A 209 5.68 -20.45 4.61
C GLU A 209 5.44 -21.36 3.40
N VAL A 210 5.44 -22.67 3.63
CA VAL A 210 5.19 -23.68 2.58
C VAL A 210 3.79 -23.55 2.01
N PHE A 211 2.79 -23.27 2.85
CA PHE A 211 1.42 -23.07 2.42
C PHE A 211 1.30 -21.87 1.48
N VAL A 212 1.82 -20.70 1.90
CA VAL A 212 1.76 -19.47 1.11
C VAL A 212 2.56 -19.62 -0.20
N PHE A 213 3.78 -20.19 -0.12
CA PHE A 213 4.60 -20.41 -1.31
C PHE A 213 3.89 -21.28 -2.35
N ARG A 214 3.29 -22.39 -1.94
CA ARG A 214 2.50 -23.25 -2.86
C ARG A 214 1.37 -22.46 -3.53
N LYS A 215 0.65 -21.65 -2.77
CA LYS A 215 -0.43 -20.80 -3.33
C LYS A 215 0.09 -19.80 -4.35
N LEU A 216 1.23 -19.17 -4.10
CA LEU A 216 1.85 -18.24 -5.02
C LEU A 216 2.43 -18.91 -6.28
N ALA A 217 2.90 -20.15 -6.18
CA ALA A 217 3.46 -20.93 -7.28
C ALA A 217 2.41 -21.66 -8.15
N GLU A 218 1.16 -21.81 -7.69
CA GLU A 218 0.10 -22.48 -8.45
C GLU A 218 -0.13 -21.81 -9.80
N LYS A 219 -0.35 -22.61 -10.87
CA LYS A 219 -0.78 -22.05 -12.16
C LYS A 219 -2.20 -21.50 -12.06
N SER A 220 -2.47 -20.32 -12.65
CA SER A 220 -3.80 -19.71 -12.65
C SER A 220 -4.84 -20.66 -13.25
N LYS A 221 -6.04 -20.72 -12.64
CA LYS A 221 -7.18 -21.52 -13.13
C LYS A 221 -7.57 -21.13 -14.58
N LYS A 222 -7.35 -19.88 -14.98
CA LYS A 222 -7.58 -19.44 -16.38
C LYS A 222 -6.62 -20.08 -17.39
N SER A 223 -5.40 -20.43 -16.97
CA SER A 223 -4.42 -21.11 -17.84
C SER A 223 -4.78 -22.59 -18.04
N ARG A 224 -5.37 -23.25 -17.03
CA ARG A 224 -5.82 -24.65 -17.14
C ARG A 224 -6.96 -24.82 -18.15
N ARG A 225 -7.97 -23.94 -18.15
CA ARG A 225 -9.09 -24.01 -19.10
C ARG A 225 -8.66 -23.86 -20.55
N LYS A 226 -7.69 -22.97 -20.85
CA LYS A 226 -7.17 -22.82 -22.23
C LYS A 226 -6.37 -24.02 -22.73
N THR A 227 -5.78 -24.81 -21.85
CA THR A 227 -5.02 -26.01 -22.23
C THR A 227 -5.98 -27.22 -22.44
N GLU A 228 -7.11 -27.25 -21.74
CA GLU A 228 -8.15 -28.27 -21.91
C GLU A 228 -9.07 -28.03 -23.12
N GLU A 229 -9.23 -26.76 -23.57
CA GLU A 229 -9.98 -26.42 -24.80
C GLU A 229 -9.11 -26.54 -26.07
N SER A 230 -7.81 -26.78 -25.95
CA SER A 230 -6.86 -26.88 -27.08
C SER A 230 -6.30 -28.29 -27.24
N ALA A 231 -6.77 -29.26 -26.46
CA ALA A 231 -6.45 -30.70 -26.54
C ALA A 231 -7.68 -31.51 -26.96
#